data_9a1cbb0a3c56549b7aa373973785968d
#
_entry.id   9a1cbb0a3c56549b7aa373973785968d
#
_cell.length_a   1.000
_cell.length_b   1.000
_cell.length_c   1.000
_cell.angle_alpha   90.00
_cell.angle_beta   90.00
_cell.angle_gamma   90.00
#
_symmetry.space_group_name_H-M   'P 1'
#
loop_
_entity.id
_entity.type
_entity.pdbx_description
1 polymer ?
#
loop_
_entity_poly.entity_id
_entity_poly.type
_entity_poly.pdbx_seq_one_letter_code
_entity_poly.pdbx_strand_id
1 'polypeptide(L)'
;MILSRRSLGAKHLVIPAPDVGALRLAVTAACRVPCHQETLPLRWVEITSRERLADLFESVLPSDADEQMRKKARGKALKAPMCMALVGIGLSSNAQERDTDERLMTAGASLMNFLAALHAQGFAAKTVSAKDFPAPDGLYDPTSERLLCFVLVGTPDTPPNYQDIGMGNDERQPLSRW
;
A
#
# COMPACT_ATOMS: atom_id res chain seq x y z
N MET A 1 4.69 19.42 -1.28
CA MET A 1 4.82 18.09 -0.66
C MET A 1 3.92 17.05 -1.32
N ILE A 2 2.58 17.18 -1.32
CA ILE A 2 1.69 16.20 -1.99
C ILE A 2 1.96 16.12 -3.50
N LEU A 3 2.15 17.25 -4.16
CA LEU A 3 2.40 17.33 -5.60
C LEU A 3 3.72 16.69 -6.04
N SER A 4 4.72 16.63 -5.17
CA SER A 4 6.03 16.04 -5.47
C SER A 4 6.12 14.54 -5.19
N ARG A 5 5.12 13.96 -4.49
CA ARG A 5 5.12 12.54 -4.19
C ARG A 5 4.99 11.68 -5.46
N ARG A 6 5.88 10.73 -5.62
CA ARG A 6 5.82 9.71 -6.69
C ARG A 6 5.91 8.31 -6.09
N SER A 7 5.34 7.33 -6.80
CA SER A 7 5.54 5.91 -6.48
C SER A 7 6.84 5.44 -7.11
N LEU A 8 7.75 4.91 -6.30
CA LEU A 8 9.02 4.34 -6.77
C LEU A 8 8.94 2.81 -6.83
N GLY A 9 9.49 2.21 -7.89
CA GLY A 9 9.58 0.76 -8.00
C GLY A 9 10.42 0.16 -6.86
N ALA A 10 10.11 -1.08 -6.44
CA ALA A 10 10.78 -1.74 -5.31
C ALA A 10 12.33 -1.77 -5.42
N LYS A 11 12.88 -1.77 -6.61
CA LYS A 11 14.33 -1.73 -6.86
C LYS A 11 15.00 -0.40 -6.47
N HIS A 12 14.22 0.66 -6.32
CA HIS A 12 14.66 2.00 -5.95
C HIS A 12 14.34 2.37 -4.49
N LEU A 13 13.87 1.39 -3.73
CA LEU A 13 13.61 1.50 -2.30
C LEU A 13 14.76 0.80 -1.56
N VAL A 14 15.64 1.58 -0.95
CA VAL A 14 16.83 1.08 -0.26
C VAL A 14 16.76 1.35 1.25
N ILE A 15 17.68 0.80 2.00
CA ILE A 15 17.86 1.11 3.42
C ILE A 15 18.34 2.56 3.60
N PRO A 16 18.00 3.21 4.75
CA PRO A 16 17.21 2.66 5.84
C PRO A 16 15.71 2.61 5.52
N ALA A 17 15.01 1.68 6.17
CA ALA A 17 13.55 1.76 6.31
C ALA A 17 13.18 2.82 7.35
N PRO A 18 11.91 3.28 7.43
CA PRO A 18 11.42 4.04 8.57
C PRO A 18 11.70 3.29 9.88
N ASP A 19 12.21 4.00 10.86
CA ASP A 19 12.28 3.47 12.22
C ASP A 19 10.88 3.40 12.88
N VAL A 20 10.80 2.86 14.08
CA VAL A 20 9.55 2.70 14.82
C VAL A 20 8.84 4.04 15.05
N GLY A 21 9.58 5.12 15.28
CA GLY A 21 9.03 6.46 15.48
C GLY A 21 8.42 7.02 14.20
N ALA A 22 9.16 6.97 13.10
CA ALA A 22 8.73 7.39 11.78
C ALA A 22 7.53 6.59 11.27
N LEU A 23 7.56 5.27 11.46
CA LEU A 23 6.44 4.40 11.08
C LEU A 23 5.17 4.71 11.91
N ARG A 24 5.32 4.87 13.22
CA ARG A 24 4.20 5.23 14.11
C ARG A 24 3.56 6.56 13.70
N LEU A 25 4.37 7.56 13.37
CA LEU A 25 3.88 8.86 12.88
C LEU A 25 3.08 8.69 11.58
N ALA A 26 3.60 7.91 10.62
CA ALA A 26 2.91 7.65 9.35
C ALA A 26 1.58 6.93 9.54
N VAL A 27 1.53 5.91 10.43
CA VAL A 27 0.28 5.19 10.76
C VAL A 27 -0.70 6.11 11.50
N THR A 28 -0.21 6.95 12.43
CA THR A 28 -1.06 7.94 13.12
C THR A 28 -1.70 8.92 12.12
N ALA A 29 -0.94 9.41 11.16
CA ALA A 29 -1.46 10.26 10.09
C ALA A 29 -2.48 9.51 9.21
N ALA A 30 -2.22 8.25 8.90
CA ALA A 30 -3.10 7.38 8.14
C ALA A 30 -4.47 7.18 8.83
N CYS A 31 -4.51 7.21 10.16
CA CYS A 31 -5.75 7.09 10.93
C CYS A 31 -6.54 8.42 11.03
N ARG A 32 -6.01 9.54 10.53
CA ARG A 32 -6.70 10.85 10.51
C ARG A 32 -7.50 11.02 9.23
N VAL A 33 -8.57 10.26 9.11
CA VAL A 33 -9.45 10.23 7.94
C VAL A 33 -10.91 10.44 8.33
N PRO A 34 -11.74 10.98 7.43
CA PRO A 34 -13.18 11.02 7.66
C PRO A 34 -13.73 9.60 7.83
N CYS A 35 -14.45 9.37 8.90
CA CYS A 35 -15.12 8.12 9.19
C CYS A 35 -16.44 8.41 9.90
N HIS A 36 -17.54 7.83 9.42
CA HIS A 36 -18.86 7.98 10.06
C HIS A 36 -19.08 6.99 11.21
N GLN A 37 -18.17 6.00 11.36
CA GLN A 37 -18.25 4.98 12.41
C GLN A 37 -17.39 5.38 13.61
N GLU A 38 -17.74 4.89 14.78
CA GLU A 38 -16.96 5.10 16.00
C GLU A 38 -15.55 4.49 15.92
N THR A 39 -15.42 3.40 15.14
CA THR A 39 -14.14 2.70 14.92
C THR A 39 -13.72 2.78 13.47
N LEU A 40 -12.42 2.93 13.22
CA LEU A 40 -11.89 2.92 11.87
C LEU A 40 -12.11 1.55 11.20
N PRO A 41 -12.68 1.51 9.99
CA PRO A 41 -12.95 0.26 9.28
C PRO A 41 -11.68 -0.27 8.57
N LEU A 42 -10.51 -0.10 9.19
CA LEU A 42 -9.23 -0.52 8.64
C LEU A 42 -8.18 -0.72 9.73
N ARG A 43 -7.13 -1.44 9.39
CA ARG A 43 -5.90 -1.54 10.19
C ARG A 43 -4.67 -1.66 9.31
N TRP A 44 -3.54 -1.22 9.84
CA TRP A 44 -2.23 -1.37 9.22
C TRP A 44 -1.47 -2.50 9.89
N VAL A 45 -0.81 -3.34 9.08
CA VAL A 45 -0.03 -4.49 9.55
C VAL A 45 1.37 -4.42 8.96
N GLU A 46 2.38 -4.49 9.79
CA GLU A 46 3.76 -4.64 9.35
C GLU A 46 4.03 -6.09 8.97
N ILE A 47 4.58 -6.32 7.79
CA ILE A 47 4.95 -7.65 7.31
C ILE A 47 6.42 -7.90 7.66
N THR A 48 6.63 -8.59 8.76
CA THR A 48 7.98 -8.88 9.27
C THR A 48 8.64 -10.08 8.57
N SER A 49 7.85 -11.09 8.17
CA SER A 49 8.37 -12.25 7.45
C SER A 49 8.49 -11.97 5.95
N ARG A 50 9.71 -11.65 5.53
CA ARG A 50 10.02 -11.33 4.12
C ARG A 50 9.88 -12.56 3.22
N GLU A 51 10.24 -13.75 3.71
CA GLU A 51 10.10 -15.00 2.95
C GLU A 51 8.63 -15.33 2.71
N ARG A 52 7.76 -15.27 3.73
CA ARG A 52 6.32 -15.48 3.55
C ARG A 52 5.71 -14.49 2.55
N LEU A 53 6.19 -13.24 2.55
CA LEU A 53 5.77 -12.25 1.54
C LEU A 53 6.25 -12.65 0.15
N ALA A 54 7.47 -13.15 0.01
CA ALA A 54 8.03 -13.61 -1.27
C ALA A 54 7.26 -14.82 -1.81
N ASP A 55 6.92 -15.78 -0.95
CA ASP A 55 6.10 -16.95 -1.30
C ASP A 55 4.70 -16.52 -1.76
N LEU A 56 4.10 -15.54 -1.07
CA LEU A 56 2.82 -14.97 -1.46
C LEU A 56 2.89 -14.29 -2.84
N PHE A 57 3.95 -13.52 -3.13
CA PHE A 57 4.12 -12.88 -4.43
C PHE A 57 4.36 -13.89 -5.55
N GLU A 58 4.97 -15.03 -5.25
CA GLU A 58 5.14 -16.14 -6.19
C GLU A 58 3.81 -16.89 -6.44
N SER A 59 2.98 -17.06 -5.41
CA SER A 59 1.73 -17.86 -5.49
C SER A 59 0.68 -17.30 -6.46
N VAL A 60 0.77 -16.04 -6.86
CA VAL A 60 -0.15 -15.42 -7.84
C VAL A 60 0.32 -15.56 -9.29
N LEU A 61 1.46 -16.20 -9.50
CA LEU A 61 1.94 -16.48 -10.85
C LEU A 61 1.16 -17.63 -11.50
N PRO A 62 1.04 -17.65 -12.83
CA PRO A 62 0.50 -18.79 -13.55
C PRO A 62 1.26 -20.09 -13.21
N SER A 63 0.59 -21.23 -13.31
CA SER A 63 1.18 -22.54 -13.01
C SER A 63 2.37 -22.90 -13.91
N ASP A 64 2.39 -22.36 -15.13
CA ASP A 64 3.45 -22.51 -16.14
C ASP A 64 4.54 -21.43 -16.05
N ALA A 65 4.53 -20.61 -14.99
CA ALA A 65 5.54 -19.58 -14.79
C ALA A 65 6.95 -20.18 -14.75
N ASP A 66 7.85 -19.59 -15.53
CA ASP A 66 9.25 -19.99 -15.58
C ASP A 66 10.03 -19.51 -14.33
N GLU A 67 11.27 -20.00 -14.19
CA GLU A 67 12.14 -19.65 -13.06
C GLU A 67 12.44 -18.14 -13.01
N GLN A 68 12.54 -17.47 -14.15
CA GLN A 68 12.80 -16.04 -14.23
C GLN A 68 11.60 -15.22 -13.69
N MET A 69 10.37 -15.63 -14.03
CA MET A 69 9.15 -15.02 -13.51
C MET A 69 9.06 -15.20 -11.99
N ARG A 70 9.33 -16.41 -11.48
CA ARG A 70 9.35 -16.71 -10.04
C ARG A 70 10.39 -15.84 -9.31
N LYS A 71 11.62 -15.81 -9.79
CA LYS A 71 12.70 -14.97 -9.25
C LYS A 71 12.35 -13.48 -9.25
N LYS A 72 11.69 -12.99 -10.32
CA LYS A 72 11.24 -11.61 -10.42
C LYS A 72 10.13 -11.29 -9.40
N ALA A 73 9.16 -12.18 -9.21
CA ALA A 73 8.07 -12.02 -8.25
C ALA A 73 8.62 -11.99 -6.81
N ARG A 74 9.40 -12.98 -6.42
CA ARG A 74 10.08 -13.03 -5.13
C ARG A 74 10.98 -11.81 -4.91
N GLY A 75 11.78 -11.45 -5.91
CA GLY A 75 12.63 -10.26 -5.85
C GLY A 75 11.87 -8.95 -5.68
N LYS A 76 10.63 -8.84 -6.19
CA LYS A 76 9.77 -7.67 -5.97
C LYS A 76 9.39 -7.54 -4.49
N ALA A 77 9.09 -8.66 -3.83
CA ALA A 77 8.78 -8.71 -2.40
C ALA A 77 10.02 -8.40 -1.53
N LEU A 78 11.19 -8.93 -1.89
CA LEU A 78 12.40 -8.88 -1.07
C LEU A 78 13.22 -7.59 -1.22
N LYS A 79 13.12 -6.88 -2.34
CA LYS A 79 13.97 -5.70 -2.62
C LYS A 79 13.72 -4.53 -1.69
N ALA A 80 12.47 -4.22 -1.38
CA ALA A 80 12.17 -3.11 -0.48
C ALA A 80 12.50 -3.49 0.97
N PRO A 81 13.09 -2.60 1.77
CA PRO A 81 13.50 -2.93 3.14
C PRO A 81 12.32 -3.14 4.10
N MET A 82 11.15 -2.59 3.81
CA MET A 82 9.94 -2.73 4.63
C MET A 82 8.70 -2.98 3.76
N CYS A 83 7.72 -3.68 4.33
CA CYS A 83 6.41 -3.85 3.73
C CYS A 83 5.31 -3.70 4.78
N MET A 84 4.29 -2.92 4.45
CA MET A 84 3.06 -2.78 5.21
C MET A 84 1.89 -3.37 4.44
N ALA A 85 0.90 -3.88 5.15
CA ALA A 85 -0.39 -4.26 4.57
C ALA A 85 -1.50 -3.34 5.08
N LEU A 86 -2.39 -2.91 4.20
CA LEU A 86 -3.63 -2.23 4.54
C LEU A 86 -4.76 -3.24 4.46
N VAL A 87 -5.42 -3.47 5.59
CA VAL A 87 -6.54 -4.39 5.75
C VAL A 87 -7.80 -3.60 6.05
N GLY A 88 -8.84 -3.80 5.24
CA GLY A 88 -10.16 -3.22 5.47
C GLY A 88 -11.01 -4.15 6.32
N ILE A 89 -11.69 -3.59 7.31
CA ILE A 89 -12.56 -4.29 8.25
C ILE A 89 -14.01 -4.13 7.79
N GLY A 90 -14.81 -5.19 7.88
CA GLY A 90 -16.19 -5.22 7.40
C GLY A 90 -16.31 -5.12 5.88
N LEU A 91 -15.31 -5.60 5.14
CA LEU A 91 -15.24 -5.65 3.68
C LEU A 91 -15.27 -7.08 3.16
N SER A 92 -15.89 -7.99 3.89
CA SER A 92 -16.10 -9.35 3.42
C SER A 92 -17.04 -9.41 2.21
N SER A 93 -17.09 -10.55 1.54
CA SER A 93 -17.98 -10.78 0.38
C SER A 93 -19.49 -10.62 0.69
N ASN A 94 -19.86 -10.65 1.97
CA ASN A 94 -21.23 -10.52 2.44
C ASN A 94 -21.59 -9.10 2.93
N ALA A 95 -20.65 -8.12 2.84
CA ALA A 95 -20.91 -6.76 3.25
C ALA A 95 -21.92 -6.07 2.30
N GLN A 96 -22.78 -5.20 2.84
CA GLN A 96 -23.68 -4.40 2.02
C GLN A 96 -22.89 -3.44 1.12
N GLU A 97 -23.33 -3.26 -0.12
CA GLU A 97 -22.61 -2.49 -1.15
C GLU A 97 -22.31 -1.04 -0.70
N ARG A 98 -23.32 -0.34 -0.16
CA ARG A 98 -23.15 1.03 0.33
C ARG A 98 -22.08 1.16 1.43
N ASP A 99 -22.13 0.28 2.42
CA ASP A 99 -21.15 0.27 3.51
C ASP A 99 -19.74 -0.05 3.00
N THR A 100 -19.67 -0.87 1.95
CA THR A 100 -18.41 -1.22 1.28
C THR A 100 -17.76 0.01 0.64
N ASP A 101 -18.53 0.83 -0.07
CA ASP A 101 -18.00 2.02 -0.74
C ASP A 101 -17.46 3.05 0.27
N GLU A 102 -18.21 3.35 1.33
CA GLU A 102 -17.77 4.27 2.38
C GLU A 102 -16.48 3.78 3.07
N ARG A 103 -16.39 2.47 3.36
CA ARG A 103 -15.19 1.86 3.94
C ARG A 103 -14.00 1.91 3.00
N LEU A 104 -14.21 1.69 1.70
CA LEU A 104 -13.15 1.79 0.69
C LEU A 104 -12.67 3.22 0.50
N MET A 105 -13.57 4.21 0.53
CA MET A 105 -13.20 5.63 0.50
C MET A 105 -12.34 6.01 1.72
N THR A 106 -12.74 5.58 2.91
CA THR A 106 -11.97 5.78 4.15
C THR A 106 -10.58 5.12 4.06
N ALA A 107 -10.51 3.88 3.56
CA ALA A 107 -9.25 3.17 3.38
C ALA A 107 -8.34 3.83 2.33
N GLY A 108 -8.90 4.34 1.23
CA GLY A 108 -8.17 5.09 0.21
C GLY A 108 -7.59 6.40 0.76
N ALA A 109 -8.36 7.14 1.58
CA ALA A 109 -7.88 8.33 2.27
C ALA A 109 -6.76 8.00 3.27
N SER A 110 -6.90 6.90 4.02
CA SER A 110 -5.86 6.40 4.93
C SER A 110 -4.57 6.06 4.19
N LEU A 111 -4.67 5.36 3.05
CA LEU A 111 -3.53 5.05 2.21
C LEU A 111 -2.81 6.32 1.76
N MET A 112 -3.56 7.32 1.27
CA MET A 112 -2.94 8.57 0.80
C MET A 112 -2.25 9.33 1.95
N ASN A 113 -2.86 9.39 3.13
CA ASN A 113 -2.26 10.03 4.30
C ASN A 113 -0.97 9.30 4.73
N PHE A 114 -0.97 7.95 4.73
CA PHE A 114 0.21 7.16 5.02
C PHE A 114 1.36 7.47 4.04
N LEU A 115 1.08 7.45 2.75
CA LEU A 115 2.07 7.75 1.71
C LEU A 115 2.61 9.20 1.80
N ALA A 116 1.74 10.17 2.10
CA ALA A 116 2.12 11.57 2.28
C ALA A 116 3.00 11.76 3.51
N ALA A 117 2.66 11.10 4.62
CA ALA A 117 3.44 11.17 5.85
C ALA A 117 4.83 10.53 5.71
N LEU A 118 4.94 9.40 4.99
CA LEU A 118 6.23 8.80 4.64
C LEU A 118 7.06 9.75 3.77
N HIS A 119 6.44 10.32 2.73
CA HIS A 119 7.11 11.25 1.83
C HIS A 119 7.61 12.51 2.56
N ALA A 120 6.84 13.05 3.51
CA ALA A 120 7.24 14.17 4.35
C ALA A 120 8.48 13.89 5.22
N GLN A 121 8.71 12.62 5.53
CA GLN A 121 9.83 12.14 6.32
C GLN A 121 11.03 11.70 5.43
N GLY A 122 10.96 11.91 4.10
CA GLY A 122 12.03 11.55 3.15
C GLY A 122 11.98 10.11 2.67
N PHE A 123 10.96 9.32 3.04
CA PHE A 123 10.79 7.96 2.55
C PHE A 123 9.97 7.91 1.26
N ALA A 124 10.16 6.84 0.52
CA ALA A 124 9.38 6.55 -0.68
C ALA A 124 8.65 5.21 -0.54
N ALA A 125 7.62 5.04 -1.36
CA ALA A 125 6.80 3.85 -1.30
C ALA A 125 6.30 3.40 -2.68
N LYS A 126 5.92 2.11 -2.75
CA LYS A 126 5.24 1.49 -3.88
C LYS A 126 4.04 0.70 -3.38
N THR A 127 2.85 1.10 -3.79
CA THR A 127 1.63 0.33 -3.56
C THR A 127 1.56 -0.85 -4.53
N VAL A 128 1.18 -2.01 -4.02
CA VAL A 128 0.91 -3.25 -4.77
C VAL A 128 -0.50 -3.69 -4.44
N SER A 129 -1.37 -3.75 -5.46
CA SER A 129 -2.73 -4.25 -5.30
C SER A 129 -2.72 -5.68 -4.77
N ALA A 130 -3.64 -5.98 -3.86
CA ALA A 130 -3.79 -7.31 -3.28
C ALA A 130 -4.95 -8.11 -3.92
N LYS A 131 -5.56 -7.60 -4.99
CA LYS A 131 -6.76 -8.18 -5.61
C LYS A 131 -6.63 -9.67 -5.95
N ASP A 132 -5.46 -10.07 -6.43
CA ASP A 132 -5.22 -11.42 -6.94
C ASP A 132 -4.49 -12.34 -5.92
N PHE A 133 -4.18 -11.82 -4.72
CA PHE A 133 -3.50 -12.60 -3.71
C PHE A 133 -4.47 -13.47 -2.92
N PRO A 134 -4.13 -14.75 -2.66
CA PRO A 134 -4.88 -15.57 -1.73
C PRO A 134 -4.78 -14.95 -0.32
N ALA A 135 -5.74 -15.29 0.55
CA ALA A 135 -5.69 -14.89 1.95
C ALA A 135 -4.50 -15.58 2.65
N PRO A 136 -3.45 -14.83 3.06
CA PRO A 136 -2.35 -15.45 3.78
C PRO A 136 -2.76 -15.74 5.23
N ASP A 137 -2.45 -16.93 5.69
CA ASP A 137 -2.77 -17.36 7.04
C ASP A 137 -2.24 -16.38 8.11
N GLY A 138 -3.13 -15.97 8.99
CA GLY A 138 -2.80 -15.12 10.14
C GLY A 138 -2.59 -13.63 9.80
N LEU A 139 -2.74 -13.19 8.55
CA LEU A 139 -2.69 -11.77 8.21
C LEU A 139 -4.02 -11.07 8.46
N TYR A 140 -5.11 -11.68 8.04
CA TYR A 140 -6.46 -11.15 8.22
C TYR A 140 -7.51 -12.28 8.24
N ASP A 141 -8.69 -11.99 8.76
CA ASP A 141 -9.84 -12.90 8.74
C ASP A 141 -10.68 -12.67 7.48
N PRO A 142 -10.66 -13.59 6.49
CA PRO A 142 -11.38 -13.40 5.21
C PRO A 142 -12.91 -13.40 5.37
N THR A 143 -13.45 -13.80 6.54
CA THR A 143 -14.90 -13.77 6.80
C THR A 143 -15.39 -12.37 7.13
N SER A 144 -14.55 -11.51 7.66
CA SER A 144 -14.87 -10.15 8.12
C SER A 144 -13.96 -9.05 7.56
N GLU A 145 -12.79 -9.41 7.03
CA GLU A 145 -11.77 -8.48 6.58
C GLU A 145 -11.39 -8.74 5.11
N ARG A 146 -10.75 -7.76 4.50
CA ARG A 146 -10.16 -7.87 3.16
C ARG A 146 -8.81 -7.17 3.09
N LEU A 147 -7.80 -7.87 2.56
CA LEU A 147 -6.53 -7.25 2.22
C LEU A 147 -6.72 -6.33 1.00
N LEU A 148 -6.42 -5.05 1.16
CA LEU A 148 -6.61 -4.04 0.12
C LEU A 148 -5.34 -3.85 -0.73
N CYS A 149 -4.20 -3.69 -0.07
CA CYS A 149 -2.93 -3.56 -0.75
C CYS A 149 -1.76 -3.84 0.18
N PHE A 150 -0.60 -4.12 -0.43
CA PHE A 150 0.70 -3.99 0.21
C PHE A 150 1.32 -2.63 -0.12
N VAL A 151 2.13 -2.10 0.79
CA VAL A 151 2.94 -0.89 0.60
C VAL A 151 4.38 -1.24 0.91
N LEU A 152 5.19 -1.32 -0.13
CA LEU A 152 6.63 -1.46 -0.04
C LEU A 152 7.23 -0.09 0.28
N VAL A 153 8.10 -0.02 1.29
CA VAL A 153 8.63 1.24 1.82
C VAL A 153 10.14 1.17 1.95
N GLY A 154 10.81 2.30 1.71
CA GLY A 154 12.25 2.46 1.89
C GLY A 154 12.69 3.89 1.62
N THR A 155 13.97 4.14 1.75
CA THR A 155 14.58 5.39 1.30
C THR A 155 14.73 5.35 -0.22
N PRO A 156 14.44 6.44 -0.96
CA PRO A 156 14.70 6.50 -2.39
C PRO A 156 16.22 6.46 -2.66
N ASP A 157 16.65 5.61 -3.60
CA ASP A 157 18.07 5.52 -4.02
C ASP A 157 18.56 6.76 -4.76
N THR A 158 17.64 7.54 -5.28
CA THR A 158 17.89 8.80 -5.99
C THR A 158 16.99 9.88 -5.39
N PRO A 159 17.52 11.08 -5.08
CA PRO A 159 16.68 12.18 -4.62
C PRO A 159 15.53 12.44 -5.58
N PRO A 160 14.29 12.63 -5.08
CA PRO A 160 13.16 12.91 -5.94
C PRO A 160 13.41 14.23 -6.72
N ASN A 161 13.18 14.19 -8.02
CA ASN A 161 13.18 15.40 -8.83
C ASN A 161 11.88 16.18 -8.57
N TYR A 162 11.95 17.18 -7.70
CA TYR A 162 10.81 18.02 -7.33
C TYR A 162 10.34 18.96 -8.46
N GLN A 163 11.09 19.08 -9.54
CA GLN A 163 10.73 19.93 -10.69
C GLN A 163 9.72 19.26 -11.61
N ASP A 164 9.61 17.94 -11.56
CA ASP A 164 8.63 17.18 -12.33
C ASP A 164 7.27 17.13 -11.59
N ILE A 165 6.62 18.28 -11.49
CA ILE A 165 5.26 18.43 -10.97
C ILE A 165 4.23 18.17 -12.09
N GLY A 166 4.56 17.33 -13.05
CA GLY A 166 3.65 16.99 -14.15
C GLY A 166 2.36 16.39 -13.60
N MET A 167 1.26 17.06 -13.84
CA MET A 167 -0.07 16.46 -13.78
C MET A 167 -0.13 15.42 -14.88
N GLY A 168 0.31 14.22 -14.73
CA GLY A 168 0.38 13.17 -15.73
C GLY A 168 -0.36 13.49 -17.04
N ASN A 169 -0.10 12.81 -18.12
CA ASN A 169 -0.70 13.04 -19.45
C ASN A 169 -2.23 12.77 -19.48
N ASP A 170 -2.93 13.04 -18.37
CA ASP A 170 -4.39 12.90 -18.32
C ASP A 170 -5.03 14.20 -18.78
N GLU A 171 -5.45 14.22 -20.04
CA GLU A 171 -6.17 15.34 -20.65
C GLU A 171 -7.56 15.57 -20.03
N ARG A 172 -8.04 14.67 -19.17
CA ARG A 172 -9.30 14.82 -18.47
C ARG A 172 -9.21 15.96 -17.48
N GLN A 173 -10.13 16.87 -17.57
CA GLN A 173 -10.27 17.92 -16.56
C GLN A 173 -10.88 17.31 -15.28
N PRO A 174 -10.13 17.23 -14.17
CA PRO A 174 -10.65 16.62 -12.94
C PRO A 174 -11.68 17.51 -12.23
N LEU A 175 -11.84 18.76 -12.68
CA LEU A 175 -12.79 19.70 -12.13
C LEU A 175 -13.84 20.03 -13.19
N SER A 176 -15.11 19.77 -12.89
CA SER A 176 -16.26 20.19 -13.69
C SER A 176 -17.22 21.01 -12.83
N ARG A 177 -18.07 21.80 -13.48
CA ARG A 177 -19.18 22.50 -12.83
C ARG A 177 -20.48 21.83 -13.24
N TRP A 178 -21.39 21.71 -12.29
CA TRP A 178 -22.75 21.20 -12.48
C TRP A 178 -23.76 22.35 -12.43
#